data_b8c6ff5be48bc1abeb822137a1337343
#
_entry.id   b8c6ff5be48bc1abeb822137a1337343
#
_cell.length_a   1.000
_cell.length_b   1.000
_cell.length_c   1.000
_cell.angle_alpha   90.00
_cell.angle_beta   90.00
_cell.angle_gamma   90.00
#
_symmetry.space_group_name_H-M   'P 1'
#
loop_
_entity.id
_entity.type
_entity.pdbx_description
1 polymer ?
#
loop_
_entity_poly.entity_id
_entity_poly.type
_entity_poly.pdbx_seq_one_letter_code
_entity_poly.pdbx_strand_id
1 'polypeptide(L)'
;MSTSGASAFNLDLNDLIEEAFERCGRELRTGYDFRTARRSLNLLTIEWANRGINLWTIEQGQIVINQNAGQITYPLPLDTIDLLDQVIRQGVGQNQVDINISRISESTYATIPTKNAYGRPIQVWIDRQGGTTNAIASTTLDGGISSSATTINVVSANGLATQGYIYIGSELISYQNISGNQLLNCNRGQGGTVAVQHATGEQVTVTRVPNINIWPTGNPGQQYTFVYWRLRRMQDAGTGVTTQDIPFRFIPALVAGLAYHLSVKLPDVDPNRVMGLKAAYEEVFQQAADEDRDKAPLRFVPRNMNYYR
;
A
#
# COMPACT_ATOMS: atom_id res chain seq x y z
N MET A 1 -0.89 45.30 -0.31
CA MET A 1 -0.82 44.32 -1.39
C MET A 1 -1.71 43.15 -1.03
N SER A 2 -2.69 42.82 -1.86
CA SER A 2 -3.51 41.61 -1.64
C SER A 2 -2.77 40.40 -2.18
N THR A 3 -2.62 39.35 -1.40
CA THR A 3 -2.14 38.05 -1.83
C THR A 3 -3.28 37.27 -2.48
N SER A 4 -2.97 36.23 -3.27
CA SER A 4 -4.00 35.37 -3.89
C SER A 4 -4.89 34.65 -2.86
N GLY A 5 -4.45 34.54 -1.61
CA GLY A 5 -5.14 33.78 -0.57
C GLY A 5 -5.12 32.26 -0.77
N ALA A 6 -4.52 31.76 -1.85
CA ALA A 6 -4.39 30.35 -2.17
C ALA A 6 -2.98 29.84 -1.85
N SER A 7 -2.89 28.71 -1.18
CA SER A 7 -1.63 27.99 -0.89
C SER A 7 -1.57 26.61 -1.55
N ALA A 8 -2.59 26.28 -2.36
CA ALA A 8 -2.74 24.97 -3.00
C ALA A 8 -2.25 25.00 -4.46
N PHE A 9 -0.95 25.28 -4.65
CA PHE A 9 -0.34 25.06 -5.96
C PHE A 9 -0.11 23.58 -6.18
N ASN A 10 -0.64 23.06 -7.28
CA ASN A 10 -0.39 21.70 -7.72
C ASN A 10 -0.36 21.66 -9.26
N LEU A 11 0.42 20.76 -9.81
CA LEU A 11 0.46 20.49 -11.25
C LEU A 11 -0.33 19.22 -11.53
N ASP A 12 -1.22 19.27 -12.50
CA ASP A 12 -1.78 18.05 -13.04
C ASP A 12 -0.76 17.31 -13.91
N LEU A 13 -1.10 16.09 -14.34
CA LEU A 13 -0.17 15.28 -15.12
C LEU A 13 0.20 15.93 -16.46
N ASN A 14 -0.72 16.65 -17.11
CA ASN A 14 -0.46 17.30 -18.38
C ASN A 14 0.53 18.45 -18.21
N ASP A 15 0.26 19.35 -17.26
CA ASP A 15 1.12 20.49 -16.95
C ASP A 15 2.52 20.05 -16.54
N LEU A 16 2.60 18.98 -15.74
CA LEU A 16 3.88 18.43 -15.29
C LEU A 16 4.71 17.86 -16.44
N ILE A 17 4.07 17.16 -17.38
CA ILE A 17 4.74 16.60 -18.56
C ILE A 17 5.16 17.71 -19.51
N GLU A 18 4.31 18.72 -19.74
CA GLU A 18 4.61 19.87 -20.60
C GLU A 18 5.83 20.64 -20.09
N GLU A 19 5.84 21.00 -18.80
CA GLU A 19 6.99 21.64 -18.15
C GLU A 19 8.28 20.83 -18.29
N ALA A 20 8.19 19.50 -18.16
CA ALA A 20 9.36 18.63 -18.31
C ALA A 20 9.90 18.61 -19.74
N PHE A 21 9.03 18.65 -20.76
CA PHE A 21 9.42 18.75 -22.16
C PHE A 21 10.04 20.11 -22.49
N GLU A 22 9.49 21.20 -21.97
CA GLU A 22 10.06 22.55 -22.12
C GLU A 22 11.48 22.62 -21.53
N ARG A 23 11.74 22.00 -20.39
CA ARG A 23 13.09 21.89 -19.81
C ARG A 23 14.04 21.09 -20.70
N CYS A 24 13.55 20.12 -21.44
CA CYS A 24 14.32 19.42 -22.46
C CYS A 24 14.58 20.30 -23.72
N GLY A 25 13.91 21.44 -23.86
CA GLY A 25 13.93 22.28 -25.04
C GLY A 25 13.07 21.77 -26.18
N ARG A 26 12.01 21.10 -25.87
CA ARG A 26 11.05 20.54 -26.82
C ARG A 26 9.62 20.84 -26.39
N GLU A 27 8.75 20.91 -27.37
CA GLU A 27 7.30 20.97 -27.15
C GLU A 27 6.71 19.55 -27.11
N LEU A 28 5.70 19.36 -26.27
CA LEU A 28 4.88 18.16 -26.28
C LEU A 28 3.99 18.16 -27.52
N ARG A 29 4.20 17.23 -28.46
CA ARG A 29 3.51 17.26 -29.77
C ARG A 29 2.57 16.11 -30.00
N THR A 30 2.81 14.95 -29.40
CA THR A 30 2.11 13.73 -29.75
C THR A 30 1.64 12.94 -28.53
N GLY A 31 0.57 12.14 -28.71
CA GLY A 31 0.15 11.17 -27.69
C GLY A 31 1.18 10.07 -27.43
N TYR A 32 2.17 9.89 -28.31
CA TYR A 32 3.30 8.99 -28.07
C TYR A 32 4.25 9.59 -27.01
N ASP A 33 4.56 10.88 -27.14
CA ASP A 33 5.40 11.60 -26.19
C ASP A 33 4.78 11.55 -24.78
N PHE A 34 3.48 11.80 -24.69
CA PHE A 34 2.73 11.71 -23.44
C PHE A 34 2.84 10.31 -22.80
N ARG A 35 2.63 9.23 -23.56
CA ARG A 35 2.77 7.86 -23.06
C ARG A 35 4.19 7.54 -22.61
N THR A 36 5.19 8.07 -23.32
CA THR A 36 6.60 7.89 -22.96
C THR A 36 6.94 8.62 -21.67
N ALA A 37 6.46 9.85 -21.52
CA ALA A 37 6.62 10.63 -20.30
C ALA A 37 5.97 9.96 -19.11
N ARG A 38 4.74 9.51 -19.24
CA ARG A 38 4.02 8.78 -18.18
C ARG A 38 4.78 7.53 -17.71
N ARG A 39 5.34 6.73 -18.63
CA ARG A 39 6.18 5.59 -18.25
C ARG A 39 7.46 6.02 -17.52
N SER A 40 8.10 7.11 -17.96
CA SER A 40 9.27 7.65 -17.30
C SER A 40 8.97 8.15 -15.90
N LEU A 41 7.80 8.77 -15.73
CA LEU A 41 7.32 9.23 -14.43
C LEU A 41 7.12 8.07 -13.45
N ASN A 42 6.47 7.00 -13.89
CA ASN A 42 6.30 5.80 -13.05
C ASN A 42 7.65 5.16 -12.67
N LEU A 43 8.63 5.16 -13.56
CA LEU A 43 9.97 4.68 -13.24
C LEU A 43 10.69 5.58 -12.23
N LEU A 44 10.49 6.89 -12.33
CA LEU A 44 11.03 7.87 -11.41
C LEU A 44 10.45 7.71 -10.00
N THR A 45 9.14 7.48 -9.88
CA THR A 45 8.51 7.22 -8.56
C THR A 45 9.03 5.94 -7.91
N ILE A 46 9.28 4.88 -8.70
CA ILE A 46 9.93 3.65 -8.22
C ILE A 46 11.38 3.92 -7.77
N GLU A 47 12.12 4.72 -8.52
CA GLU A 47 13.47 5.15 -8.14
C GLU A 47 13.47 5.86 -6.78
N TRP A 48 12.53 6.79 -6.56
CA TRP A 48 12.41 7.49 -5.29
C TRP A 48 12.07 6.56 -4.12
N ALA A 49 11.17 5.62 -4.34
CA ALA A 49 10.88 4.57 -3.34
C ALA A 49 12.14 3.78 -2.95
N ASN A 50 13.01 3.47 -3.94
CA ASN A 50 14.28 2.78 -3.68
C ASN A 50 15.33 3.67 -2.99
N ARG A 51 15.24 4.99 -3.13
CA ARG A 51 16.08 5.95 -2.39
C ARG A 51 15.64 6.11 -0.93
N GLY A 52 14.52 5.50 -0.53
CA GLY A 52 14.03 5.50 0.85
C GLY A 52 13.31 6.79 1.27
N ILE A 53 12.93 7.64 0.31
CA ILE A 53 12.17 8.87 0.58
C ILE A 53 10.71 8.57 0.39
N ASN A 54 9.99 8.41 1.49
CA ASN A 54 8.64 7.88 1.47
C ASN A 54 7.82 8.19 2.74
N LEU A 55 8.15 9.23 3.49
CA LEU A 55 7.41 9.53 4.73
C LEU A 55 5.91 9.75 4.51
N TRP A 56 5.52 10.33 3.37
CA TRP A 56 4.10 10.53 3.03
C TRP A 56 3.37 9.25 2.61
N THR A 57 4.10 8.15 2.40
CA THR A 57 3.52 6.84 2.11
C THR A 57 3.32 6.00 3.35
N ILE A 58 3.60 6.55 4.55
CA ILE A 58 3.33 5.90 5.82
C ILE A 58 1.87 6.17 6.19
N GLU A 59 1.10 5.11 6.29
CA GLU A 59 -0.31 5.16 6.67
C GLU A 59 -0.61 4.29 7.87
N GLN A 60 -1.49 4.78 8.74
CA GLN A 60 -2.04 3.99 9.82
C GLN A 60 -3.25 3.19 9.33
N GLY A 61 -3.23 1.89 9.57
CA GLY A 61 -4.36 1.00 9.31
C GLY A 61 -4.83 0.29 10.58
N GLN A 62 -6.03 -0.29 10.51
CA GLN A 62 -6.62 -1.05 11.60
C GLN A 62 -7.30 -2.29 11.07
N ILE A 63 -7.12 -3.42 11.76
CA ILE A 63 -7.79 -4.68 11.45
C ILE A 63 -8.41 -5.22 12.74
N VAL A 64 -9.70 -5.50 12.72
CA VAL A 64 -10.37 -6.17 13.86
C VAL A 64 -10.02 -7.64 13.83
N ILE A 65 -9.45 -8.11 14.94
CA ILE A 65 -9.00 -9.48 15.11
C ILE A 65 -10.06 -10.26 15.89
N ASN A 66 -10.17 -11.53 15.56
CA ASN A 66 -11.06 -12.46 16.22
C ASN A 66 -12.56 -12.18 16.01
N GLN A 67 -12.92 -11.58 14.86
CA GLN A 67 -14.33 -11.61 14.44
C GLN A 67 -14.82 -13.06 14.22
N ASN A 68 -13.91 -13.92 13.74
CA ASN A 68 -14.17 -15.33 13.50
C ASN A 68 -13.19 -16.17 14.34
N ALA A 69 -13.73 -17.08 15.16
CA ALA A 69 -12.91 -17.91 16.01
C ALA A 69 -11.84 -18.71 15.23
N GLY A 70 -10.58 -18.57 15.64
CA GLY A 70 -9.48 -19.32 15.05
C GLY A 70 -8.87 -18.71 13.77
N GLN A 71 -9.28 -17.51 13.36
CA GLN A 71 -8.62 -16.84 12.23
C GLN A 71 -7.23 -16.38 12.64
N ILE A 72 -6.23 -16.80 11.86
CA ILE A 72 -4.82 -16.50 12.09
C ILE A 72 -4.32 -15.42 11.12
N THR A 73 -4.81 -15.47 9.88
CA THR A 73 -4.31 -14.69 8.76
C THR A 73 -5.29 -13.58 8.39
N TYR A 74 -4.77 -12.38 8.23
CA TYR A 74 -5.56 -11.19 7.88
C TYR A 74 -4.90 -10.46 6.70
N PRO A 75 -5.67 -10.06 5.67
CA PRO A 75 -5.12 -9.37 4.53
C PRO A 75 -4.72 -7.95 4.88
N LEU A 76 -3.66 -7.48 4.24
CA LEU A 76 -3.28 -6.08 4.18
C LEU A 76 -3.70 -5.49 2.83
N PRO A 77 -3.81 -4.15 2.72
CA PRO A 77 -4.00 -3.50 1.43
C PRO A 77 -2.93 -3.92 0.42
N LEU A 78 -3.35 -4.10 -0.84
CA LEU A 78 -2.52 -4.67 -1.91
C LEU A 78 -1.23 -3.87 -2.17
N ASP A 79 -1.29 -2.56 -1.93
CA ASP A 79 -0.18 -1.62 -2.10
C ASP A 79 0.80 -1.59 -0.93
N THR A 80 0.60 -2.45 0.09
CA THR A 80 1.49 -2.54 1.25
C THR A 80 2.85 -3.13 0.87
N ILE A 81 3.91 -2.39 1.18
CA ILE A 81 5.30 -2.83 1.02
C ILE A 81 5.78 -3.53 2.29
N ASP A 82 5.57 -2.89 3.45
CA ASP A 82 6.01 -3.40 4.74
C ASP A 82 5.23 -2.76 5.90
N LEU A 83 5.35 -3.34 7.10
CA LEU A 83 4.91 -2.73 8.35
C LEU A 83 6.12 -2.09 9.03
N LEU A 84 5.94 -0.87 9.52
CA LEU A 84 6.97 -0.13 10.28
C LEU A 84 6.82 -0.37 11.77
N ASP A 85 5.59 -0.24 12.27
CA ASP A 85 5.26 -0.44 13.67
C ASP A 85 3.85 -1.03 13.82
N GLN A 86 3.59 -1.66 14.96
CA GLN A 86 2.30 -2.32 15.22
C GLN A 86 2.01 -2.46 16.70
N VAL A 87 0.73 -2.35 17.05
CA VAL A 87 0.22 -2.57 18.40
C VAL A 87 -1.08 -3.36 18.38
N ILE A 88 -1.38 -4.04 19.46
CA ILE A 88 -2.72 -4.58 19.73
C ILE A 88 -3.45 -3.64 20.65
N ARG A 89 -4.57 -3.16 20.19
CA ARG A 89 -5.52 -2.34 20.93
C ARG A 89 -6.59 -3.20 21.56
N GLN A 90 -6.76 -3.06 22.85
CA GLN A 90 -7.80 -3.73 23.64
C GLN A 90 -8.67 -2.68 24.31
N GLY A 91 -9.97 -2.95 24.43
CA GLY A 91 -10.93 -2.02 25.01
C GLY A 91 -11.42 -0.95 24.04
N VAL A 92 -12.38 -0.15 24.51
CA VAL A 92 -13.01 0.93 23.74
C VAL A 92 -13.08 2.23 24.56
N GLY A 93 -13.02 3.35 23.86
CA GLY A 93 -13.14 4.67 24.49
C GLY A 93 -12.01 4.94 25.49
N GLN A 94 -12.37 5.40 26.69
CA GLN A 94 -11.40 5.77 27.72
C GLN A 94 -10.65 4.57 28.34
N ASN A 95 -11.17 3.35 28.16
CA ASN A 95 -10.53 2.11 28.64
C ASN A 95 -9.67 1.44 27.57
N GLN A 96 -9.39 2.14 26.49
CA GLN A 96 -8.54 1.66 25.42
C GLN A 96 -7.08 1.62 25.85
N VAL A 97 -6.42 0.47 25.62
CA VAL A 97 -5.00 0.27 25.91
C VAL A 97 -4.32 -0.29 24.67
N ASP A 98 -3.25 0.36 24.23
CA ASP A 98 -2.41 -0.09 23.16
C ASP A 98 -1.19 -0.85 23.73
N ILE A 99 -1.01 -2.08 23.28
CA ILE A 99 0.03 -2.99 23.77
C ILE A 99 0.94 -3.36 22.60
N ASN A 100 2.23 -3.11 22.74
CA ASN A 100 3.20 -3.48 21.73
C ASN A 100 3.25 -5.00 21.54
N ILE A 101 3.36 -5.42 20.29
CA ILE A 101 3.57 -6.80 19.91
C ILE A 101 4.85 -6.95 19.09
N SER A 102 5.49 -8.09 19.20
CA SER A 102 6.77 -8.34 18.53
C SER A 102 6.55 -8.80 17.09
N ARG A 103 7.27 -8.18 16.16
CA ARG A 103 7.41 -8.71 14.80
C ARG A 103 8.41 -9.86 14.82
N ILE A 104 8.04 -10.99 14.19
CA ILE A 104 8.87 -12.18 14.08
C ILE A 104 9.17 -12.50 12.61
N SER A 105 10.23 -13.27 12.40
CA SER A 105 10.60 -13.79 11.08
C SER A 105 9.74 -14.98 10.68
N GLU A 106 9.73 -15.31 9.37
CA GLU A 106 9.08 -16.51 8.84
C GLU A 106 9.59 -17.79 9.55
N SER A 107 10.90 -17.90 9.72
CA SER A 107 11.53 -19.05 10.39
C SER A 107 11.07 -19.18 11.84
N THR A 108 10.99 -18.08 12.58
CA THR A 108 10.46 -18.07 13.94
C THR A 108 8.97 -18.44 13.97
N TYR A 109 8.19 -17.92 13.04
CA TYR A 109 6.77 -18.28 12.93
C TYR A 109 6.59 -19.76 12.59
N ALA A 110 7.45 -20.33 11.72
CA ALA A 110 7.40 -21.74 11.35
C ALA A 110 7.62 -22.68 12.55
N THR A 111 8.47 -22.30 13.52
CA THR A 111 8.77 -23.11 14.72
C THR A 111 7.65 -23.12 15.76
N ILE A 112 6.62 -22.28 15.65
CA ILE A 112 5.49 -22.28 16.57
C ILE A 112 4.69 -23.60 16.41
N PRO A 113 4.63 -24.47 17.43
CA PRO A 113 4.03 -25.79 17.28
C PRO A 113 2.49 -25.73 17.16
N THR A 114 1.86 -24.82 17.90
CA THR A 114 0.39 -24.67 17.91
C THR A 114 0.01 -23.27 17.43
N LYS A 115 -0.19 -23.12 16.12
CA LYS A 115 -0.53 -21.83 15.52
C LYS A 115 -1.94 -21.33 15.89
N ASN A 116 -2.85 -22.25 16.22
CA ASN A 116 -4.23 -21.95 16.58
C ASN A 116 -4.43 -21.78 18.12
N ALA A 117 -3.35 -21.60 18.88
CA ALA A 117 -3.47 -21.35 20.32
C ALA A 117 -4.26 -20.07 20.57
N TYR A 118 -5.23 -20.12 21.48
CA TYR A 118 -5.97 -18.94 21.91
C TYR A 118 -5.17 -18.16 22.96
N GLY A 119 -5.29 -16.84 22.90
CA GLY A 119 -4.61 -15.95 23.83
C GLY A 119 -4.61 -14.52 23.34
N ARG A 120 -4.11 -13.60 24.16
CA ARG A 120 -3.85 -12.24 23.68
C ARG A 120 -2.72 -12.28 22.62
N PRO A 121 -2.92 -11.69 21.45
CA PRO A 121 -1.86 -11.60 20.44
C PRO A 121 -0.60 -10.94 21.00
N ILE A 122 0.57 -11.54 20.78
CA ILE A 122 1.87 -11.04 21.23
C ILE A 122 2.90 -10.97 20.12
N GLN A 123 2.68 -11.71 19.03
CA GLN A 123 3.58 -11.78 17.90
C GLN A 123 2.83 -11.64 16.58
N VAL A 124 3.49 -11.06 15.59
CA VAL A 124 2.99 -10.93 14.22
C VAL A 124 4.10 -11.25 13.23
N TRP A 125 3.76 -12.01 12.21
CA TRP A 125 4.60 -12.21 11.05
C TRP A 125 3.89 -11.64 9.82
N ILE A 126 4.60 -10.83 9.03
CA ILE A 126 4.11 -10.32 7.76
C ILE A 126 4.58 -11.22 6.62
N ASP A 127 3.62 -11.76 5.87
CA ASP A 127 3.87 -12.41 4.60
C ASP A 127 3.65 -11.37 3.48
N ARG A 128 4.72 -10.89 2.91
CA ARG A 128 4.68 -9.82 1.90
C ARG A 128 4.16 -10.29 0.56
N GLN A 129 4.13 -11.59 0.29
CA GLN A 129 3.69 -12.28 -0.94
C GLN A 129 3.87 -11.41 -2.21
N GLY A 130 5.07 -10.88 -2.31
CA GLY A 130 5.39 -9.73 -3.13
C GLY A 130 4.89 -9.77 -4.55
N GLY A 131 3.93 -8.90 -4.81
CA GLY A 131 3.85 -8.19 -6.07
C GLY A 131 3.49 -8.94 -7.34
N THR A 132 3.24 -10.23 -7.32
CA THR A 132 2.69 -10.92 -8.49
C THR A 132 1.16 -10.85 -8.43
N THR A 133 0.59 -10.00 -9.24
CA THR A 133 -0.85 -9.96 -9.54
C THR A 133 -1.29 -11.15 -10.41
N ASN A 134 -0.46 -12.18 -10.55
CA ASN A 134 -0.78 -13.36 -11.32
C ASN A 134 -1.90 -14.14 -10.62
N ALA A 135 -3.00 -14.30 -11.30
CA ALA A 135 -4.08 -15.15 -10.87
C ALA A 135 -3.56 -16.58 -10.63
N ILE A 136 -3.82 -17.13 -9.44
CA ILE A 136 -3.50 -18.54 -9.12
C ILE A 136 -4.57 -19.45 -9.73
N ALA A 137 -5.82 -19.00 -9.69
CA ALA A 137 -6.96 -19.65 -10.28
C ALA A 137 -8.01 -18.61 -10.69
N SER A 138 -8.85 -18.92 -11.64
CA SER A 138 -9.96 -18.07 -12.04
C SER A 138 -11.21 -18.90 -12.29
N THR A 139 -12.36 -18.34 -11.93
CA THR A 139 -13.70 -18.87 -12.20
C THR A 139 -14.65 -17.72 -12.48
N THR A 140 -15.94 -17.96 -12.56
CA THR A 140 -16.95 -16.90 -12.72
C THR A 140 -18.04 -17.06 -11.67
N LEU A 141 -18.75 -15.97 -11.36
CA LEU A 141 -19.89 -15.99 -10.48
C LEU A 141 -21.04 -16.82 -11.07
N ASP A 142 -21.59 -17.72 -10.24
CA ASP A 142 -22.81 -18.44 -10.53
C ASP A 142 -23.97 -17.78 -9.76
N GLY A 143 -24.50 -16.71 -10.34
CA GLY A 143 -25.49 -15.83 -9.72
C GLY A 143 -24.93 -14.47 -9.28
N GLY A 144 -25.75 -13.42 -9.40
CA GLY A 144 -25.39 -12.09 -8.91
C GLY A 144 -25.33 -12.05 -7.37
N ILE A 145 -24.45 -11.22 -6.83
CA ILE A 145 -24.29 -11.05 -5.39
C ILE A 145 -24.48 -9.58 -4.96
N SER A 146 -25.10 -9.37 -3.81
CA SER A 146 -25.22 -8.04 -3.20
C SER A 146 -23.90 -7.63 -2.51
N SER A 147 -23.77 -6.34 -2.19
CA SER A 147 -22.61 -5.83 -1.43
C SER A 147 -22.46 -6.42 -0.02
N SER A 148 -23.50 -7.02 0.54
CA SER A 148 -23.52 -7.63 1.87
C SER A 148 -23.54 -9.17 1.86
N ALA A 149 -23.41 -9.81 0.69
CA ALA A 149 -23.44 -11.26 0.58
C ALA A 149 -22.29 -11.91 1.34
N THR A 150 -22.60 -12.88 2.20
CA THR A 150 -21.63 -13.67 2.98
C THR A 150 -21.38 -15.06 2.41
N THR A 151 -22.14 -15.44 1.39
CA THR A 151 -21.96 -16.66 0.60
C THR A 151 -21.90 -16.28 -0.87
N ILE A 152 -20.94 -16.83 -1.58
CA ILE A 152 -20.70 -16.54 -3.00
C ILE A 152 -20.69 -17.87 -3.75
N ASN A 153 -21.59 -17.99 -4.73
CA ASN A 153 -21.63 -19.14 -5.62
C ASN A 153 -20.71 -18.89 -6.82
N VAL A 154 -19.87 -19.86 -7.11
CA VAL A 154 -18.97 -19.83 -8.29
C VAL A 154 -19.25 -21.03 -9.18
N VAL A 155 -18.99 -20.89 -10.48
CA VAL A 155 -19.22 -21.98 -11.46
C VAL A 155 -18.34 -23.20 -11.14
N SER A 156 -17.13 -22.95 -10.63
CA SER A 156 -16.25 -24.03 -10.18
C SER A 156 -15.34 -23.53 -9.06
N ALA A 157 -15.30 -24.23 -7.95
CA ALA A 157 -14.34 -23.99 -6.86
C ALA A 157 -13.09 -24.87 -7.00
N ASN A 158 -12.93 -25.59 -8.11
CA ASN A 158 -11.77 -26.45 -8.32
C ASN A 158 -10.49 -25.61 -8.44
N GLY A 159 -9.46 -25.98 -7.68
CA GLY A 159 -8.19 -25.26 -7.61
C GLY A 159 -8.19 -24.08 -6.63
N LEU A 160 -9.31 -23.79 -5.96
CA LEU A 160 -9.36 -22.84 -4.85
C LEU A 160 -8.88 -23.50 -3.56
N ALA A 161 -8.14 -22.78 -2.73
CA ALA A 161 -7.82 -23.23 -1.37
C ALA A 161 -9.08 -23.21 -0.50
N THR A 162 -9.11 -23.98 0.58
CA THR A 162 -10.26 -24.05 1.49
C THR A 162 -10.63 -22.71 2.13
N GLN A 163 -9.68 -21.80 2.22
CA GLN A 163 -9.85 -20.42 2.65
C GLN A 163 -8.89 -19.52 1.88
N GLY A 164 -9.23 -18.26 1.69
CA GLY A 164 -8.35 -17.36 0.95
C GLY A 164 -9.02 -16.05 0.57
N TYR A 165 -8.51 -15.46 -0.49
CA TYR A 165 -8.95 -14.18 -1.03
C TYR A 165 -9.23 -14.29 -2.51
N ILE A 166 -10.29 -13.63 -2.94
CA ILE A 166 -10.68 -13.49 -4.34
C ILE A 166 -10.86 -12.03 -4.70
N TYR A 167 -10.56 -11.71 -5.96
CA TYR A 167 -10.98 -10.47 -6.58
C TYR A 167 -12.18 -10.71 -7.47
N ILE A 168 -13.17 -9.82 -7.38
CA ILE A 168 -14.26 -9.69 -8.33
C ILE A 168 -14.25 -8.23 -8.77
N GLY A 169 -13.90 -7.96 -10.02
CA GLY A 169 -13.59 -6.61 -10.48
C GLY A 169 -12.44 -5.99 -9.65
N SER A 170 -12.73 -4.91 -8.94
CA SER A 170 -11.77 -4.23 -8.05
C SER A 170 -11.95 -4.57 -6.57
N GLU A 171 -12.95 -5.38 -6.21
CA GLU A 171 -13.22 -5.72 -4.82
C GLU A 171 -12.44 -6.95 -4.38
N LEU A 172 -11.73 -6.84 -3.25
CA LEU A 172 -11.11 -7.95 -2.54
C LEU A 172 -12.08 -8.52 -1.50
N ILE A 173 -12.29 -9.83 -1.56
CA ILE A 173 -13.20 -10.56 -0.69
C ILE A 173 -12.44 -11.71 -0.06
N SER A 174 -12.51 -11.86 1.27
CA SER A 174 -12.01 -13.07 1.94
C SER A 174 -13.11 -14.08 2.11
N TYR A 175 -12.76 -15.35 2.06
CA TYR A 175 -13.65 -16.47 2.39
C TYR A 175 -12.94 -17.45 3.32
N GLN A 176 -13.71 -18.14 4.16
CA GLN A 176 -13.13 -18.99 5.22
C GLN A 176 -13.36 -20.47 4.99
N ASN A 177 -14.27 -20.84 4.12
CA ASN A 177 -14.57 -22.24 3.83
C ASN A 177 -15.13 -22.37 2.42
N ILE A 178 -15.06 -23.57 1.86
CA ILE A 178 -15.69 -23.97 0.61
C ILE A 178 -16.58 -25.19 0.86
N SER A 179 -17.81 -25.16 0.36
CA SER A 179 -18.73 -26.29 0.31
C SER A 179 -19.26 -26.45 -1.10
N GLY A 180 -18.83 -27.49 -1.81
CA GLY A 180 -19.10 -27.63 -3.24
C GLY A 180 -18.53 -26.46 -4.02
N ASN A 181 -19.39 -25.70 -4.71
CA ASN A 181 -19.04 -24.49 -5.44
C ASN A 181 -19.42 -23.21 -4.69
N GLN A 182 -19.60 -23.28 -3.39
CA GLN A 182 -19.92 -22.11 -2.54
C GLN A 182 -18.74 -21.71 -1.71
N LEU A 183 -18.37 -20.44 -1.77
CA LEU A 183 -17.45 -19.79 -0.85
C LEU A 183 -18.27 -19.28 0.34
N LEU A 184 -17.89 -19.69 1.54
CA LEU A 184 -18.66 -19.43 2.76
C LEU A 184 -17.93 -18.47 3.69
N ASN A 185 -18.70 -17.78 4.55
CA ASN A 185 -18.22 -16.79 5.49
C ASN A 185 -17.35 -15.73 4.80
N CYS A 186 -17.90 -15.18 3.71
CA CYS A 186 -17.23 -14.15 2.94
C CYS A 186 -17.29 -12.81 3.67
N ASN A 187 -16.15 -12.16 3.82
CA ASN A 187 -16.06 -10.78 4.27
C ASN A 187 -15.74 -9.89 3.07
N ARG A 188 -16.62 -8.91 2.84
CA ARG A 188 -16.60 -8.02 1.69
C ARG A 188 -15.68 -6.83 1.92
N GLY A 189 -15.21 -6.20 0.82
CA GLY A 189 -14.45 -4.95 0.87
C GLY A 189 -13.14 -5.02 1.64
N GLN A 190 -12.41 -6.13 1.55
CA GLN A 190 -11.17 -6.32 2.29
C GLN A 190 -10.02 -5.49 1.70
N GLY A 191 -8.96 -5.28 2.49
CA GLY A 191 -7.74 -4.64 2.02
C GLY A 191 -7.91 -3.20 1.53
N GLY A 192 -8.89 -2.45 2.06
CA GLY A 192 -9.19 -1.07 1.65
C GLY A 192 -10.04 -0.95 0.39
N THR A 193 -10.54 -2.05 -0.17
CA THR A 193 -11.49 -2.02 -1.29
C THR A 193 -12.91 -1.78 -0.80
N VAL A 194 -13.81 -1.39 -1.71
CA VAL A 194 -15.22 -1.12 -1.38
C VAL A 194 -16.09 -2.29 -1.81
N ALA A 195 -16.99 -2.71 -0.91
CA ALA A 195 -17.99 -3.74 -1.21
C ALA A 195 -19.05 -3.19 -2.17
N VAL A 196 -19.19 -3.83 -3.34
CA VAL A 196 -20.15 -3.46 -4.38
C VAL A 196 -20.99 -4.66 -4.81
N GLN A 197 -22.07 -4.40 -5.53
CA GLN A 197 -22.85 -5.47 -6.16
C GLN A 197 -22.11 -5.99 -7.39
N HIS A 198 -22.12 -7.31 -7.61
CA HIS A 198 -21.54 -7.95 -8.79
C HIS A 198 -22.60 -8.74 -9.53
N ALA A 199 -22.49 -8.73 -10.87
CA ALA A 199 -23.43 -9.43 -11.75
C ALA A 199 -23.03 -10.91 -11.93
N THR A 200 -24.00 -11.73 -12.35
CA THR A 200 -23.74 -13.11 -12.76
C THR A 200 -22.75 -13.16 -13.91
N GLY A 201 -21.79 -14.08 -13.83
CA GLY A 201 -20.78 -14.28 -14.88
C GLY A 201 -19.54 -13.38 -14.74
N GLU A 202 -19.51 -12.45 -13.76
CA GLU A 202 -18.27 -11.69 -13.49
C GLU A 202 -17.13 -12.62 -13.11
N GLN A 203 -15.92 -12.24 -13.54
CA GLN A 203 -14.72 -13.04 -13.30
C GLN A 203 -14.32 -12.97 -11.83
N VAL A 204 -14.11 -14.15 -11.25
CA VAL A 204 -13.57 -14.35 -9.91
C VAL A 204 -12.13 -14.81 -10.05
N THR A 205 -11.20 -14.05 -9.49
CA THR A 205 -9.76 -14.31 -9.60
C THR A 205 -9.15 -14.52 -8.23
N VAL A 206 -8.43 -15.62 -8.06
CA VAL A 206 -7.65 -15.87 -6.83
C VAL A 206 -6.26 -15.31 -7.00
N THR A 207 -5.87 -14.40 -6.12
CA THR A 207 -4.56 -13.77 -6.17
C THR A 207 -3.91 -13.77 -4.80
N ARG A 208 -2.59 -13.67 -4.78
CA ARG A 208 -1.84 -13.49 -3.54
C ARG A 208 -1.87 -12.02 -3.15
N VAL A 209 -2.15 -11.76 -1.89
CA VAL A 209 -2.11 -10.43 -1.28
C VAL A 209 -1.17 -10.44 -0.07
N PRO A 210 -0.51 -9.32 0.26
CA PRO A 210 0.20 -9.21 1.52
C PRO A 210 -0.73 -9.52 2.67
N ASN A 211 -0.27 -10.26 3.66
CA ASN A 211 -1.06 -10.59 4.82
C ASN A 211 -0.22 -10.61 6.10
N ILE A 212 -0.90 -10.53 7.23
CA ILE A 212 -0.30 -10.74 8.53
C ILE A 212 -0.79 -12.05 9.14
N ASN A 213 0.09 -12.73 9.82
CA ASN A 213 -0.21 -13.89 10.64
C ASN A 213 0.05 -13.53 12.09
N ILE A 214 -0.98 -13.67 12.93
CA ILE A 214 -0.96 -13.23 14.31
C ILE A 214 -0.92 -14.46 15.21
N TRP A 215 -0.13 -14.41 16.26
CA TRP A 215 -0.03 -15.46 17.26
C TRP A 215 0.09 -14.89 18.69
N PRO A 216 -0.61 -15.47 19.66
CA PRO A 216 -1.78 -16.37 19.56
C PRO A 216 -2.95 -15.73 18.79
N THR A 217 -3.91 -16.57 18.34
CA THR A 217 -5.20 -16.07 17.83
C THR A 217 -5.98 -15.48 18.99
N GLY A 218 -6.72 -14.41 18.81
CA GLY A 218 -7.45 -13.77 19.90
C GLY A 218 -8.34 -14.77 20.70
N ASN A 219 -8.59 -14.50 21.98
CA ASN A 219 -9.50 -15.30 22.79
C ASN A 219 -10.93 -15.24 22.23
N PRO A 220 -11.66 -16.34 22.16
CA PRO A 220 -13.07 -16.34 21.79
C PRO A 220 -13.89 -15.37 22.67
N GLY A 221 -14.70 -14.53 22.03
CA GLY A 221 -15.53 -13.56 22.73
C GLY A 221 -14.80 -12.28 23.16
N GLN A 222 -13.49 -12.16 22.95
CA GLN A 222 -12.72 -10.95 23.21
C GLN A 222 -12.24 -10.33 21.90
N GLN A 223 -12.64 -9.10 21.63
CA GLN A 223 -12.28 -8.37 20.45
C GLN A 223 -10.96 -7.62 20.67
N TYR A 224 -10.07 -7.73 19.72
CA TYR A 224 -8.84 -6.96 19.64
C TYR A 224 -8.80 -6.20 18.32
N THR A 225 -8.11 -5.07 18.30
CA THR A 225 -7.84 -4.33 17.08
C THR A 225 -6.33 -4.31 16.86
N PHE A 226 -5.88 -4.85 15.75
CA PHE A 226 -4.51 -4.70 15.30
C PHE A 226 -4.38 -3.33 14.63
N VAL A 227 -3.61 -2.44 15.23
CA VAL A 227 -3.29 -1.12 14.70
C VAL A 227 -1.86 -1.17 14.19
N TYR A 228 -1.65 -0.74 12.97
CA TYR A 228 -0.35 -0.80 12.33
C TYR A 228 -0.05 0.45 11.53
N TRP A 229 1.23 0.75 11.38
CA TRP A 229 1.75 1.73 10.44
C TRP A 229 2.43 0.99 9.30
N ARG A 230 1.91 1.20 8.11
CA ARG A 230 2.40 0.53 6.89
C ARG A 230 3.10 1.50 5.98
N LEU A 231 4.08 1.00 5.27
CA LEU A 231 4.65 1.65 4.11
C LEU A 231 3.86 1.18 2.89
N ARG A 232 3.23 2.10 2.15
CA ARG A 232 2.53 1.79 0.90
C ARG A 232 3.34 2.17 -0.32
N ARG A 233 3.01 1.61 -1.45
CA ARG A 233 3.53 2.05 -2.74
C ARG A 233 2.99 3.45 -3.06
N MET A 234 3.81 4.26 -3.73
CA MET A 234 3.30 5.47 -4.37
C MET A 234 2.33 5.10 -5.47
N GLN A 235 1.29 5.91 -5.64
CA GLN A 235 0.34 5.69 -6.72
C GLN A 235 1.02 5.95 -8.08
N ASP A 236 0.52 5.31 -9.12
CA ASP A 236 1.00 5.53 -10.47
C ASP A 236 0.59 6.90 -11.02
N ALA A 237 1.18 7.28 -12.14
CA ALA A 237 0.98 8.61 -12.73
C ALA A 237 -0.45 8.90 -13.22
N GLY A 238 -1.42 8.00 -13.04
CA GLY A 238 -2.81 8.23 -13.42
C GLY A 238 -3.02 8.64 -14.88
N THR A 239 -4.03 9.45 -15.14
CA THR A 239 -4.41 9.94 -16.48
C THR A 239 -4.67 11.44 -16.48
N GLY A 240 -4.17 12.16 -17.47
CA GLY A 240 -4.47 13.55 -17.84
C GLY A 240 -4.51 14.55 -16.67
N VAL A 241 -5.69 14.76 -16.14
CA VAL A 241 -5.98 15.74 -15.09
C VAL A 241 -5.73 15.25 -13.66
N THR A 242 -5.18 14.05 -13.47
CA THR A 242 -4.87 13.56 -12.13
C THR A 242 -3.62 14.23 -11.57
N THR A 243 -3.64 14.52 -10.28
CA THR A 243 -2.47 15.00 -9.55
C THR A 243 -1.63 13.82 -9.04
N GLN A 244 -0.35 14.05 -8.84
CA GLN A 244 0.58 13.01 -8.38
C GLN A 244 0.47 12.80 -6.86
N ASP A 245 0.65 11.56 -6.41
CA ASP A 245 0.70 11.18 -4.99
C ASP A 245 2.04 11.58 -4.35
N ILE A 246 2.35 12.90 -4.40
CA ILE A 246 3.63 13.45 -3.96
C ILE A 246 3.38 14.78 -3.25
N PRO A 247 4.04 15.06 -2.11
CA PRO A 247 3.94 16.35 -1.45
C PRO A 247 4.41 17.50 -2.36
N PHE A 248 3.79 18.68 -2.18
CA PHE A 248 4.07 19.85 -3.01
C PHE A 248 5.57 20.21 -3.07
N ARG A 249 6.32 20.00 -2.00
CA ARG A 249 7.77 20.28 -1.93
C ARG A 249 8.61 19.42 -2.87
N PHE A 250 8.09 18.27 -3.31
CA PHE A 250 8.75 17.38 -4.26
C PHE A 250 8.37 17.65 -5.72
N ILE A 251 7.38 18.49 -5.99
CA ILE A 251 6.96 18.81 -7.37
C ILE A 251 8.14 19.34 -8.22
N PRO A 252 8.97 20.29 -7.75
CA PRO A 252 10.12 20.75 -8.52
C PRO A 252 11.13 19.64 -8.84
N ALA A 253 11.37 18.74 -7.89
CA ALA A 253 12.25 17.59 -8.10
C ALA A 253 11.64 16.57 -9.07
N LEU A 254 10.32 16.38 -9.05
CA LEU A 254 9.59 15.50 -9.95
C LEU A 254 9.69 15.97 -11.40
N VAL A 255 9.45 17.27 -11.63
CA VAL A 255 9.59 17.88 -12.95
C VAL A 255 11.03 17.79 -13.45
N ALA A 256 12.02 18.12 -12.61
CA ALA A 256 13.43 18.06 -12.98
C ALA A 256 13.88 16.61 -13.28
N GLY A 257 13.45 15.65 -12.47
CA GLY A 257 13.72 14.23 -12.68
C GLY A 257 13.08 13.69 -13.95
N LEU A 258 11.82 14.06 -14.22
CA LEU A 258 11.14 13.67 -15.45
C LEU A 258 11.86 14.28 -16.67
N ALA A 259 12.24 15.56 -16.63
CA ALA A 259 12.99 16.20 -17.69
C ALA A 259 14.34 15.49 -17.95
N TYR A 260 15.08 15.13 -16.91
CA TYR A 260 16.30 14.33 -17.07
C TYR A 260 16.02 12.98 -17.73
N HIS A 261 15.03 12.21 -17.23
CA HIS A 261 14.69 10.89 -17.80
C HIS A 261 14.22 10.97 -19.25
N LEU A 262 13.53 12.04 -19.62
CA LEU A 262 13.11 12.29 -21.00
C LEU A 262 14.30 12.68 -21.88
N SER A 263 15.19 13.57 -21.41
CA SER A 263 16.34 14.04 -22.16
C SER A 263 17.27 12.91 -22.61
N VAL A 264 17.39 11.83 -21.80
CA VAL A 264 18.17 10.64 -22.16
C VAL A 264 17.52 9.84 -23.29
N LYS A 265 16.19 9.93 -23.45
CA LYS A 265 15.43 9.19 -24.47
C LYS A 265 15.27 9.94 -25.78
N LEU A 266 15.40 11.28 -25.75
CA LEU A 266 15.21 12.14 -26.89
C LEU A 266 16.52 12.28 -27.66
N PRO A 267 16.57 11.88 -28.95
CA PRO A 267 17.83 11.81 -29.71
C PRO A 267 18.46 13.18 -30.01
N ASP A 268 17.65 14.24 -30.00
CA ASP A 268 18.09 15.59 -30.43
C ASP A 268 18.44 16.50 -29.25
N VAL A 269 18.56 16.00 -28.03
CA VAL A 269 18.92 16.78 -26.85
C VAL A 269 20.46 16.83 -26.74
N ASP A 270 21.02 18.03 -26.61
CA ASP A 270 22.47 18.25 -26.43
C ASP A 270 22.98 17.49 -25.18
N PRO A 271 24.07 16.71 -25.28
CA PRO A 271 24.65 16.01 -24.14
C PRO A 271 25.01 16.91 -22.94
N ASN A 272 25.43 18.16 -23.18
CA ASN A 272 25.68 19.11 -22.10
C ASN A 272 24.41 19.49 -21.37
N ARG A 273 23.29 19.60 -22.10
CA ARG A 273 21.96 19.84 -21.49
C ARG A 273 21.53 18.66 -20.65
N VAL A 274 21.74 17.42 -21.11
CA VAL A 274 21.45 16.21 -20.33
C VAL A 274 22.22 16.21 -19.01
N MET A 275 23.51 16.54 -19.03
CA MET A 275 24.33 16.64 -17.81
C MET A 275 23.82 17.74 -16.88
N GLY A 276 23.46 18.90 -17.42
CA GLY A 276 22.88 20.01 -16.66
C GLY A 276 21.54 19.63 -16.00
N LEU A 277 20.66 18.95 -16.72
CA LEU A 277 19.37 18.47 -16.19
C LEU A 277 19.56 17.44 -15.09
N LYS A 278 20.55 16.54 -15.23
CA LYS A 278 20.89 15.59 -14.17
C LYS A 278 21.36 16.31 -12.90
N ALA A 279 22.27 17.26 -13.01
CA ALA A 279 22.79 18.03 -11.89
C ALA A 279 21.67 18.81 -11.18
N ALA A 280 20.83 19.49 -11.95
CA ALA A 280 19.67 20.21 -11.42
C ALA A 280 18.67 19.29 -10.72
N TYR A 281 18.42 18.10 -11.26
CA TYR A 281 17.56 17.10 -10.64
C TYR A 281 18.10 16.64 -9.29
N GLU A 282 19.38 16.25 -9.23
CA GLU A 282 19.97 15.76 -7.97
C GLU A 282 20.03 16.86 -6.91
N GLU A 283 20.29 18.11 -7.28
CA GLU A 283 20.27 19.23 -6.35
C GLU A 283 18.89 19.46 -5.74
N VAL A 284 17.87 19.62 -6.58
CA VAL A 284 16.49 19.87 -6.11
C VAL A 284 15.92 18.67 -5.32
N PHE A 285 16.28 17.46 -5.76
CA PHE A 285 15.90 16.25 -5.05
C PHE A 285 16.53 16.19 -3.65
N GLN A 286 17.82 16.52 -3.53
CA GLN A 286 18.50 16.55 -2.24
C GLN A 286 17.90 17.58 -1.29
N GLN A 287 17.55 18.77 -1.79
CA GLN A 287 16.89 19.81 -1.02
C GLN A 287 15.53 19.33 -0.48
N ALA A 288 14.72 18.68 -1.33
CA ALA A 288 13.43 18.14 -0.92
C ALA A 288 13.59 16.99 0.08
N ALA A 289 14.58 16.12 -0.11
CA ALA A 289 14.88 14.99 0.77
C ALA A 289 15.35 15.44 2.15
N ASP A 290 16.14 16.51 2.22
CA ASP A 290 16.61 17.08 3.49
C ASP A 290 15.47 17.69 4.32
N GLU A 291 14.40 18.14 3.66
CA GLU A 291 13.16 18.59 4.31
C GLU A 291 12.25 17.42 4.73
N ASP A 292 12.34 16.27 4.06
CA ASP A 292 11.50 15.08 4.32
C ASP A 292 12.10 14.21 5.44
N ARG A 293 12.56 14.84 6.54
CA ARG A 293 13.08 14.15 7.72
C ARG A 293 12.10 14.25 8.87
N ASP A 294 12.09 13.22 9.71
CA ASP A 294 11.41 13.29 10.98
C ASP A 294 12.09 14.37 11.85
N LYS A 295 11.34 15.42 12.16
CA LYS A 295 11.80 16.57 12.99
C LYS A 295 11.49 16.38 14.48
N ALA A 296 11.13 15.16 14.91
CA ALA A 296 10.89 14.88 16.31
C ALA A 296 12.17 15.05 17.13
N PRO A 297 12.17 15.86 18.20
CA PRO A 297 13.35 16.03 19.03
C PRO A 297 13.66 14.74 19.81
N LEU A 298 14.85 14.19 19.60
CA LEU A 298 15.35 13.09 20.41
C LEU A 298 15.70 13.62 21.82
N ARG A 299 14.89 13.25 22.80
CA ARG A 299 15.16 13.56 24.20
C ARG A 299 15.68 12.32 24.91
N PHE A 300 16.97 12.28 25.20
CA PHE A 300 17.56 11.28 26.09
C PHE A 300 17.28 11.68 27.54
N VAL A 301 16.44 10.93 28.22
CA VAL A 301 16.24 11.08 29.68
C VAL A 301 17.11 10.02 30.35
N PRO A 302 18.18 10.41 31.08
CA PRO A 302 18.97 9.46 31.83
C PRO A 302 18.07 8.82 32.89
N ARG A 303 17.96 7.49 32.87
CA ARG A 303 17.27 6.76 33.93
C ARG A 303 18.22 6.64 35.13
N ASN A 304 18.02 7.44 36.14
CA ASN A 304 18.70 7.24 37.43
C ASN A 304 18.25 5.90 38.01
N MET A 305 19.11 4.90 37.86
CA MET A 305 18.97 3.67 38.65
C MET A 305 19.45 3.99 40.08
N ASN A 306 18.54 4.36 40.96
CA ASN A 306 18.85 4.33 42.40
C ASN A 306 18.97 2.86 42.80
N TYR A 307 20.22 2.37 42.90
CA TYR A 307 20.50 1.16 43.63
C TYR A 307 20.30 1.50 45.12
N TYR A 308 19.16 1.12 45.67
CA TYR A 308 19.07 1.01 47.14
C TYR A 308 19.92 -0.20 47.53
N ARG A 309 20.94 0.12 48.36
CA ARG A 309 21.67 -0.89 49.13
C ARG A 309 20.79 -1.42 50.24
#